data_e471c48234f0efbdb72e5d872b8318a2
#
_entry.id   e471c48234f0efbdb72e5d872b8318a2
#
_cell.length_a   1.000
_cell.length_b   1.000
_cell.length_c   1.000
_cell.angle_alpha   90.00
_cell.angle_beta   90.00
_cell.angle_gamma   90.00
#
_symmetry.space_group_name_H-M   'P 1'
#
loop_
_entity.id
_entity.type
_entity.pdbx_description
1 polymer ?
#
loop_
_entity_poly.entity_id
_entity_poly.type
_entity_poly.pdbx_seq_one_letter_code
_entity_poly.pdbx_strand_id
1 'polypeptide(L)'
;MTVTIGRRELLVALGGAATWPLAARAQQAAMPVVGLLSGSSPESRRPMAAFQRALADSGFIEGQSVTIDYRWAEGRFDLLPAMAADVVRRPVALIVALSPPAALAAKAATTTIPIVFHSGGDVIKMGLVASLNRPSGNATGVNLFTQAVEAKKLDLLSKLVPTTATFAYLMNPNNPGADGATKEIREAARQLGRSVDIMRAGTASEIDAAFMALAEHRTGALVVMADQYFDDLRRAQLVALAARHAIPTIYGQRDYAVDGGLISYGTDLAETHRQVGSYAGRILKGVKPEDLPVLRPTKFELLINLKTAKALGLNISDNLLTLADEVIE
;
A
#
# COMPACT_ATOMS: atom_id res chain seq x y z
N MET A 1 -38.57 27.82 -64.57
CA MET A 1 -38.48 28.63 -63.33
C MET A 1 -37.05 28.63 -62.87
N THR A 2 -36.34 29.73 -63.10
CA THR A 2 -34.91 29.86 -62.74
C THR A 2 -34.84 30.53 -61.37
N VAL A 3 -34.41 29.80 -60.34
CA VAL A 3 -34.25 30.37 -59.01
C VAL A 3 -32.87 31.06 -58.93
N THR A 4 -32.89 32.38 -58.81
CA THR A 4 -31.67 33.21 -58.66
C THR A 4 -31.39 33.39 -57.19
N ILE A 5 -30.36 32.69 -56.67
CA ILE A 5 -29.91 32.83 -55.28
C ILE A 5 -29.03 34.10 -55.18
N GLY A 6 -29.46 35.05 -54.37
CA GLY A 6 -28.81 36.34 -54.18
C GLY A 6 -27.42 36.17 -53.45
N ARG A 7 -26.42 36.99 -53.88
CA ARG A 7 -25.07 36.98 -53.30
C ARG A 7 -25.00 37.12 -51.77
N ARG A 8 -26.04 37.69 -51.12
CA ARG A 8 -26.15 37.81 -49.66
C ARG A 8 -26.47 36.48 -48.96
N GLU A 9 -27.28 35.63 -49.59
CA GLU A 9 -27.62 34.30 -49.01
C GLU A 9 -26.43 33.32 -49.10
N LEU A 10 -25.60 33.44 -50.11
CA LEU A 10 -24.38 32.63 -50.25
C LEU A 10 -23.34 32.97 -49.17
N LEU A 11 -23.23 34.24 -48.74
CA LEU A 11 -22.29 34.68 -47.72
C LEU A 11 -22.73 34.25 -46.32
N VAL A 12 -24.03 34.15 -46.03
CA VAL A 12 -24.58 33.64 -44.74
C VAL A 12 -24.35 32.13 -44.65
N ALA A 13 -24.50 31.38 -45.75
CA ALA A 13 -24.28 29.93 -45.75
C ALA A 13 -22.81 29.56 -45.60
N LEU A 14 -21.85 30.35 -46.12
CA LEU A 14 -20.42 30.13 -45.95
C LEU A 14 -19.88 30.57 -44.60
N GLY A 15 -20.48 31.55 -43.93
CA GLY A 15 -20.10 32.01 -42.59
C GLY A 15 -20.49 31.00 -41.48
N GLY A 16 -21.58 30.24 -41.67
CA GLY A 16 -22.03 29.22 -40.70
C GLY A 16 -21.23 27.91 -40.72
N ALA A 17 -20.65 27.57 -41.87
CA ALA A 17 -19.86 26.31 -42.00
C ALA A 17 -18.43 26.41 -41.48
N ALA A 18 -17.87 27.63 -41.32
CA ALA A 18 -16.49 27.83 -40.84
C ALA A 18 -16.34 27.82 -39.33
N THR A 19 -17.44 27.94 -38.57
CA THR A 19 -17.41 27.96 -37.08
C THR A 19 -17.63 26.59 -36.45
N TRP A 20 -18.12 25.59 -37.21
CA TRP A 20 -18.42 24.25 -36.69
C TRP A 20 -17.18 23.44 -36.24
N PRO A 21 -16.04 23.44 -36.96
CA PRO A 21 -14.88 22.69 -36.50
C PRO A 21 -14.15 23.30 -35.30
N LEU A 22 -14.37 24.59 -35.00
CA LEU A 22 -13.78 25.24 -33.82
C LEU A 22 -14.57 24.92 -32.51
N ALA A 23 -15.87 24.77 -32.61
CA ALA A 23 -16.71 24.36 -31.46
C ALA A 23 -16.50 22.87 -31.09
N ALA A 24 -16.21 22.00 -32.06
CA ALA A 24 -15.92 20.58 -31.82
C ALA A 24 -14.55 20.34 -31.16
N ARG A 25 -13.58 21.26 -31.32
CA ARG A 25 -12.28 21.21 -30.63
C ARG A 25 -12.31 21.74 -29.19
N ALA A 26 -13.31 22.55 -28.83
CA ALA A 26 -13.44 23.11 -27.49
C ALA A 26 -14.02 22.13 -26.47
N GLN A 27 -14.40 20.92 -26.86
CA GLN A 27 -15.05 19.92 -26.01
C GLN A 27 -14.23 18.61 -25.83
N GLN A 28 -12.94 18.62 -26.15
CA GLN A 28 -12.09 17.57 -25.59
C GLN A 28 -11.93 17.87 -24.10
N ALA A 29 -12.76 17.22 -23.28
CA ALA A 29 -12.59 17.28 -21.82
C ALA A 29 -11.13 17.00 -21.50
N ALA A 30 -10.49 17.93 -20.79
CA ALA A 30 -9.10 17.76 -20.39
C ALA A 30 -8.96 16.41 -19.70
N MET A 31 -7.97 15.61 -20.12
CA MET A 31 -7.71 14.29 -19.54
C MET A 31 -7.58 14.42 -18.02
N PRO A 32 -8.36 13.68 -17.20
CA PRO A 32 -8.28 13.79 -15.77
C PRO A 32 -6.88 13.40 -15.27
N VAL A 33 -6.39 14.11 -14.28
CA VAL A 33 -5.10 13.85 -13.64
C VAL A 33 -5.33 13.20 -12.30
N VAL A 34 -4.66 12.08 -12.05
CA VAL A 34 -4.60 11.40 -10.74
C VAL A 34 -3.24 11.69 -10.12
N GLY A 35 -3.21 12.38 -8.98
CA GLY A 35 -1.99 12.52 -8.19
C GLY A 35 -1.76 11.26 -7.37
N LEU A 36 -0.64 10.57 -7.56
CA LEU A 36 -0.31 9.38 -6.79
C LEU A 36 0.84 9.69 -5.83
N LEU A 37 0.57 9.57 -4.52
CA LEU A 37 1.52 9.76 -3.43
C LEU A 37 1.91 8.40 -2.83
N SER A 38 3.20 8.11 -2.74
CA SER A 38 3.70 6.89 -2.14
C SER A 38 4.97 7.14 -1.33
N GLY A 39 5.10 6.46 -0.19
CA GLY A 39 6.35 6.41 0.57
C GLY A 39 7.42 5.51 -0.04
N SER A 40 7.07 4.71 -1.05
CA SER A 40 7.92 3.75 -1.74
C SER A 40 8.79 4.40 -2.81
N SER A 41 9.39 3.56 -3.66
CA SER A 41 10.19 3.95 -4.84
C SER A 41 9.54 3.50 -6.15
N PRO A 42 9.96 4.09 -7.30
CA PRO A 42 9.47 3.69 -8.62
C PRO A 42 9.72 2.21 -8.97
N GLU A 43 10.70 1.56 -8.34
CA GLU A 43 11.04 0.16 -8.55
C GLU A 43 10.01 -0.79 -7.97
N SER A 44 9.24 -0.37 -6.96
CA SER A 44 8.16 -1.14 -6.31
C SER A 44 6.91 -1.26 -7.20
N ARG A 45 7.08 -1.69 -8.46
CA ARG A 45 6.05 -1.65 -9.51
C ARG A 45 5.07 -2.82 -9.51
N ARG A 46 5.38 -3.96 -8.88
CA ARG A 46 4.54 -5.16 -8.98
C ARG A 46 3.08 -4.92 -8.56
N PRO A 47 2.78 -4.30 -7.41
CA PRO A 47 1.41 -4.01 -7.03
C PRO A 47 0.74 -2.97 -7.94
N MET A 48 1.52 -2.03 -8.52
CA MET A 48 1.00 -0.98 -9.39
C MET A 48 0.37 -1.51 -10.67
N ALA A 49 0.85 -2.63 -11.22
CA ALA A 49 0.25 -3.24 -12.40
C ALA A 49 -1.21 -3.69 -12.16
N ALA A 50 -1.56 -4.10 -10.93
CA ALA A 50 -2.93 -4.45 -10.56
C ALA A 50 -3.82 -3.20 -10.44
N PHE A 51 -3.29 -2.12 -9.87
CA PHE A 51 -3.95 -0.81 -9.84
C PHE A 51 -4.24 -0.30 -11.26
N GLN A 52 -3.21 -0.25 -12.12
CA GLN A 52 -3.34 0.24 -13.50
C GLN A 52 -4.35 -0.59 -14.31
N ARG A 53 -4.33 -1.92 -14.18
CA ARG A 53 -5.33 -2.79 -14.83
C ARG A 53 -6.76 -2.49 -14.37
N ALA A 54 -7.00 -2.39 -13.08
CA ALA A 54 -8.33 -2.11 -12.55
C ALA A 54 -8.83 -0.70 -12.93
N LEU A 55 -7.92 0.26 -13.04
CA LEU A 55 -8.21 1.60 -13.55
C LEU A 55 -8.60 1.54 -15.04
N ALA A 56 -7.83 0.77 -15.85
CA ALA A 56 -8.12 0.54 -17.27
C ALA A 56 -9.45 -0.20 -17.48
N ASP A 57 -9.77 -1.22 -16.67
CA ASP A 57 -11.06 -1.94 -16.68
C ASP A 57 -12.24 -0.99 -16.40
N SER A 58 -11.96 0.11 -15.68
CA SER A 58 -12.91 1.18 -15.45
C SER A 58 -12.98 2.20 -16.61
N GLY A 59 -12.21 2.03 -17.68
CA GLY A 59 -12.17 2.90 -18.87
C GLY A 59 -11.12 4.00 -18.80
N PHE A 60 -10.23 4.00 -17.79
CA PHE A 60 -9.17 5.00 -17.63
C PHE A 60 -7.80 4.39 -17.88
N ILE A 61 -7.32 4.49 -19.11
CA ILE A 61 -6.03 3.97 -19.56
C ILE A 61 -4.98 5.10 -19.46
N GLU A 62 -3.91 4.85 -18.69
CA GLU A 62 -2.83 5.82 -18.51
C GLU A 62 -2.21 6.22 -19.85
N GLY A 63 -2.02 7.54 -20.04
CA GLY A 63 -1.52 8.13 -21.29
C GLY A 63 -2.54 8.24 -22.43
N GLN A 64 -3.77 7.69 -22.27
CA GLN A 64 -4.84 7.75 -23.27
C GLN A 64 -6.08 8.49 -22.77
N SER A 65 -6.59 8.14 -21.59
CA SER A 65 -7.81 8.71 -20.99
C SER A 65 -7.62 9.19 -19.57
N VAL A 66 -6.46 8.99 -18.97
CA VAL A 66 -6.06 9.49 -17.66
C VAL A 66 -4.56 9.73 -17.64
N THR A 67 -4.11 10.77 -16.91
CA THR A 67 -2.69 11.01 -16.58
C THR A 67 -2.48 10.66 -15.11
N ILE A 68 -1.37 9.98 -14.77
CA ILE A 68 -0.97 9.73 -13.39
C ILE A 68 0.29 10.54 -13.08
N ASP A 69 0.19 11.46 -12.12
CA ASP A 69 1.32 12.25 -11.60
C ASP A 69 1.90 11.52 -10.39
N TYR A 70 2.95 10.73 -10.61
CA TYR A 70 3.60 9.91 -9.60
C TYR A 70 4.52 10.75 -8.70
N ARG A 71 4.37 10.58 -7.39
CA ARG A 71 5.19 11.20 -6.34
C ARG A 71 5.71 10.13 -5.39
N TRP A 72 6.98 9.79 -5.53
CA TRP A 72 7.67 8.78 -4.72
C TRP A 72 8.55 9.47 -3.69
N ALA A 73 8.33 9.19 -2.41
CA ALA A 73 9.12 9.75 -1.32
C ALA A 73 10.38 8.91 -0.98
N GLU A 74 10.52 7.72 -1.55
CA GLU A 74 11.70 6.85 -1.41
C GLU A 74 12.14 6.65 0.05
N GLY A 75 11.16 6.40 0.94
CA GLY A 75 11.37 6.25 2.38
C GLY A 75 11.49 7.57 3.15
N ARG A 76 11.56 8.70 2.48
CA ARG A 76 11.61 10.03 3.06
C ARG A 76 10.19 10.52 3.38
N PHE A 77 9.57 9.95 4.40
CA PHE A 77 8.18 10.29 4.78
C PHE A 77 8.01 11.75 5.16
N ASP A 78 9.08 12.43 5.60
CA ASP A 78 9.16 13.85 5.86
C ASP A 78 8.86 14.73 4.63
N LEU A 79 9.05 14.21 3.42
CA LEU A 79 8.76 14.91 2.16
C LEU A 79 7.28 14.86 1.76
N LEU A 80 6.51 13.89 2.26
CA LEU A 80 5.13 13.66 1.84
C LEU A 80 4.20 14.88 2.03
N PRO A 81 4.28 15.68 3.13
CA PRO A 81 3.48 16.89 3.26
C PRO A 81 3.73 17.91 2.14
N ALA A 82 5.00 18.14 1.78
CA ALA A 82 5.35 19.07 0.70
C ALA A 82 4.90 18.55 -0.67
N MET A 83 5.03 17.23 -0.91
CA MET A 83 4.55 16.59 -2.14
C MET A 83 3.02 16.65 -2.25
N ALA A 84 2.28 16.42 -1.17
CA ALA A 84 0.83 16.56 -1.14
C ALA A 84 0.41 18.00 -1.43
N ALA A 85 1.06 18.99 -0.79
CA ALA A 85 0.81 20.41 -1.07
C ALA A 85 1.10 20.80 -2.53
N ASP A 86 2.11 20.20 -3.16
CA ASP A 86 2.37 20.41 -4.59
C ASP A 86 1.28 19.80 -5.49
N VAL A 87 0.84 18.58 -5.18
CA VAL A 87 -0.22 17.91 -5.94
C VAL A 87 -1.52 18.70 -5.89
N VAL A 88 -1.96 19.20 -4.73
CA VAL A 88 -3.23 19.93 -4.59
C VAL A 88 -3.24 21.30 -5.27
N ARG A 89 -2.07 21.87 -5.59
CA ARG A 89 -1.98 23.11 -6.39
C ARG A 89 -2.25 22.88 -7.88
N ARG A 90 -2.29 21.65 -8.33
CA ARG A 90 -2.56 21.27 -9.71
C ARG A 90 -4.02 20.87 -9.89
N PRO A 91 -4.57 20.92 -11.09
CA PRO A 91 -5.95 20.51 -11.37
C PRO A 91 -6.07 18.98 -11.35
N VAL A 92 -5.82 18.34 -10.20
CA VAL A 92 -5.98 16.89 -10.05
C VAL A 92 -7.43 16.54 -9.73
N ALA A 93 -7.96 15.51 -10.39
CA ALA A 93 -9.32 15.01 -10.18
C ALA A 93 -9.42 14.09 -8.96
N LEU A 94 -8.30 13.47 -8.56
CA LEU A 94 -8.23 12.45 -7.53
C LEU A 94 -6.79 12.35 -7.00
N ILE A 95 -6.65 12.06 -5.70
CA ILE A 95 -5.38 11.67 -5.08
C ILE A 95 -5.47 10.21 -4.68
N VAL A 96 -4.49 9.40 -5.11
CA VAL A 96 -4.25 8.03 -4.64
C VAL A 96 -3.10 8.07 -3.66
N ALA A 97 -3.30 7.62 -2.42
CA ALA A 97 -2.31 7.68 -1.36
C ALA A 97 -1.96 6.27 -0.85
N LEU A 98 -0.75 5.81 -1.18
CA LEU A 98 -0.30 4.42 -0.96
C LEU A 98 0.65 4.34 0.24
N SER A 99 0.18 4.55 1.41
CA SER A 99 0.75 4.27 2.74
C SER A 99 0.05 5.15 3.80
N PRO A 100 0.14 4.80 5.09
CA PRO A 100 -0.39 5.65 6.16
C PRO A 100 0.15 7.09 6.14
N PRO A 101 1.49 7.33 6.02
CA PRO A 101 2.01 8.70 5.93
C PRO A 101 1.49 9.48 4.72
N ALA A 102 1.41 8.83 3.54
CA ALA A 102 0.90 9.47 2.33
C ALA A 102 -0.59 9.83 2.46
N ALA A 103 -1.40 8.93 3.05
CA ALA A 103 -2.82 9.18 3.28
C ALA A 103 -3.05 10.35 4.24
N LEU A 104 -2.28 10.43 5.32
CA LEU A 104 -2.33 11.56 6.26
C LEU A 104 -1.90 12.87 5.60
N ALA A 105 -0.82 12.86 4.83
CA ALA A 105 -0.34 14.03 4.10
C ALA A 105 -1.38 14.54 3.08
N ALA A 106 -2.00 13.64 2.30
CA ALA A 106 -3.07 13.98 1.38
C ALA A 106 -4.29 14.56 2.12
N LYS A 107 -4.72 13.92 3.22
CA LYS A 107 -5.87 14.36 4.01
C LYS A 107 -5.66 15.74 4.63
N ALA A 108 -4.44 16.04 5.09
CA ALA A 108 -4.08 17.34 5.63
C ALA A 108 -4.02 18.44 4.54
N ALA A 109 -3.67 18.08 3.30
CA ALA A 109 -3.50 19.04 2.21
C ALA A 109 -4.82 19.48 1.56
N THR A 110 -5.90 18.67 1.64
CA THR A 110 -7.18 18.98 1.00
C THR A 110 -8.37 18.38 1.73
N THR A 111 -9.49 19.13 1.71
CA THR A 111 -10.81 18.68 2.19
C THR A 111 -11.78 18.45 1.05
N THR A 112 -11.43 18.79 -0.18
CA THR A 112 -12.35 18.79 -1.34
C THR A 112 -11.94 17.79 -2.43
N ILE A 113 -10.64 17.67 -2.73
CA ILE A 113 -10.18 16.70 -3.73
C ILE A 113 -10.40 15.29 -3.19
N PRO A 114 -11.05 14.40 -3.93
CA PRO A 114 -11.22 13.00 -3.55
C PRO A 114 -9.88 12.30 -3.25
N ILE A 115 -9.87 11.45 -2.22
CA ILE A 115 -8.69 10.66 -1.83
C ILE A 115 -9.09 9.19 -1.78
N VAL A 116 -8.34 8.34 -2.49
CA VAL A 116 -8.38 6.88 -2.34
C VAL A 116 -7.10 6.44 -1.67
N PHE A 117 -7.21 5.93 -0.46
CA PHE A 117 -6.04 5.48 0.29
C PHE A 117 -5.88 3.95 0.27
N HIS A 118 -4.63 3.51 0.42
CA HIS A 118 -4.23 2.15 0.77
C HIS A 118 -3.38 2.27 2.03
N SER A 119 -3.92 1.87 3.18
CA SER A 119 -3.33 2.20 4.48
C SER A 119 -3.44 1.04 5.47
N GLY A 120 -2.38 0.79 6.19
CA GLY A 120 -2.39 -0.03 7.39
C GLY A 120 -2.84 0.79 8.61
N GLY A 121 -2.94 0.13 9.76
CA GLY A 121 -3.33 0.79 10.99
C GLY A 121 -4.83 1.06 11.11
N ASP A 122 -5.21 1.81 12.13
CA ASP A 122 -6.60 2.17 12.41
C ASP A 122 -6.94 3.50 11.73
N VAL A 123 -7.53 3.45 10.55
CA VAL A 123 -7.84 4.63 9.73
C VAL A 123 -8.86 5.58 10.37
N ILE A 124 -9.64 5.09 11.35
CA ILE A 124 -10.56 5.93 12.13
C ILE A 124 -9.78 6.71 13.18
N LYS A 125 -8.94 6.03 13.98
CA LYS A 125 -8.07 6.71 14.97
C LYS A 125 -7.07 7.66 14.31
N MET A 126 -6.63 7.36 13.10
CA MET A 126 -5.78 8.24 12.30
C MET A 126 -6.54 9.47 11.74
N GLY A 127 -7.86 9.53 11.87
CA GLY A 127 -8.66 10.64 11.37
C GLY A 127 -8.83 10.69 9.85
N LEU A 128 -8.53 9.60 9.14
CA LEU A 128 -8.73 9.53 7.69
C LEU A 128 -10.21 9.46 7.33
N VAL A 129 -10.99 8.71 8.09
CA VAL A 129 -12.44 8.52 7.90
C VAL A 129 -13.17 8.50 9.23
N ALA A 130 -14.47 8.85 9.23
CA ALA A 130 -15.30 8.81 10.43
C ALA A 130 -15.74 7.37 10.77
N SER A 131 -16.02 6.56 9.76
CA SER A 131 -16.33 5.13 9.92
C SER A 131 -16.00 4.35 8.64
N LEU A 132 -15.92 3.03 8.74
CA LEU A 132 -15.59 2.19 7.58
C LEU A 132 -16.76 2.08 6.60
N ASN A 133 -17.99 1.97 7.09
CA ASN A 133 -19.17 1.78 6.26
C ASN A 133 -19.63 3.09 5.59
N ARG A 134 -19.42 4.22 6.27
CA ARG A 134 -19.73 5.58 5.77
C ARG A 134 -18.54 6.48 6.09
N PRO A 135 -17.56 6.58 5.18
CA PRO A 135 -16.30 7.27 5.47
C PRO A 135 -16.48 8.73 5.86
N SER A 136 -17.46 9.40 5.27
CA SER A 136 -17.73 10.84 5.36
C SER A 136 -16.59 11.69 4.82
N GLY A 137 -16.90 12.82 4.21
CA GLY A 137 -15.91 13.73 3.62
C GLY A 137 -15.28 13.18 2.34
N ASN A 138 -14.01 13.57 2.09
CA ASN A 138 -13.36 13.38 0.80
C ASN A 138 -12.46 12.13 0.68
N ALA A 139 -12.40 11.25 1.69
CA ALA A 139 -11.50 10.12 1.69
C ALA A 139 -12.22 8.77 1.84
N THR A 140 -11.79 7.77 1.07
CA THR A 140 -12.15 6.36 1.17
C THR A 140 -10.96 5.50 0.74
N GLY A 141 -11.08 4.19 0.75
CA GLY A 141 -10.00 3.33 0.26
C GLY A 141 -10.00 1.92 0.82
N VAL A 142 -8.80 1.35 0.96
CA VAL A 142 -8.55 0.01 1.49
C VAL A 142 -7.75 0.12 2.79
N ASN A 143 -8.31 -0.44 3.87
CA ASN A 143 -7.63 -0.56 5.16
C ASN A 143 -7.10 -1.98 5.33
N LEU A 144 -5.78 -2.16 5.31
CA LEU A 144 -5.10 -3.45 5.41
C LEU A 144 -5.25 -4.12 6.78
N PHE A 145 -5.69 -3.39 7.79
CA PHE A 145 -5.88 -3.91 9.15
C PHE A 145 -4.65 -4.65 9.70
N THR A 146 -3.48 -4.08 9.47
CA THR A 146 -2.17 -4.69 9.76
C THR A 146 -2.02 -5.15 11.22
N GLN A 147 -2.74 -4.54 12.14
CA GLN A 147 -2.69 -4.85 13.57
C GLN A 147 -3.05 -6.32 13.86
N ALA A 148 -4.19 -6.81 13.35
CA ALA A 148 -4.58 -8.21 13.53
C ALA A 148 -3.59 -9.20 12.87
N VAL A 149 -2.89 -8.75 11.85
CA VAL A 149 -1.85 -9.52 11.15
C VAL A 149 -0.61 -9.70 12.02
N GLU A 150 -0.21 -8.68 12.82
CA GLU A 150 0.95 -8.77 13.68
C GLU A 150 0.79 -9.86 14.75
N ALA A 151 -0.38 -9.92 15.40
CA ALA A 151 -0.69 -10.97 16.38
C ALA A 151 -0.66 -12.38 15.74
N LYS A 152 -1.20 -12.51 14.52
CA LYS A 152 -1.19 -13.78 13.78
C LYS A 152 0.20 -14.20 13.35
N LYS A 153 1.06 -13.26 12.93
CA LYS A 153 2.47 -13.54 12.63
C LYS A 153 3.19 -14.12 13.86
N LEU A 154 3.00 -13.50 15.03
CA LEU A 154 3.59 -14.02 16.26
C LEU A 154 3.10 -15.43 16.60
N ASP A 155 1.81 -15.70 16.46
CA ASP A 155 1.22 -17.04 16.67
C ASP A 155 1.86 -18.09 15.74
N LEU A 156 1.96 -17.76 14.43
CA LEU A 156 2.58 -18.64 13.44
C LEU A 156 4.06 -18.90 13.75
N LEU A 157 4.81 -17.84 14.06
CA LEU A 157 6.23 -17.95 14.39
C LEU A 157 6.44 -18.74 15.70
N SER A 158 5.58 -18.58 16.70
CA SER A 158 5.63 -19.33 17.97
C SER A 158 5.42 -20.83 17.77
N LYS A 159 4.60 -21.23 16.79
CA LYS A 159 4.40 -22.63 16.40
C LYS A 159 5.61 -23.21 15.68
N LEU A 160 6.32 -22.36 14.94
CA LEU A 160 7.53 -22.74 14.22
C LEU A 160 8.73 -22.94 15.16
N VAL A 161 8.85 -22.09 16.19
CA VAL A 161 9.94 -22.11 17.17
C VAL A 161 9.39 -22.21 18.60
N PRO A 162 8.80 -23.36 18.98
CA PRO A 162 8.00 -23.49 20.21
C PRO A 162 8.82 -23.36 21.50
N THR A 163 10.13 -23.57 21.45
CA THR A 163 11.03 -23.43 22.60
C THR A 163 11.45 -22.00 22.89
N THR A 164 11.19 -21.06 21.98
CA THR A 164 11.55 -19.65 22.12
C THR A 164 10.68 -18.97 23.18
N ALA A 165 11.30 -18.44 24.23
CA ALA A 165 10.61 -17.69 25.28
C ALA A 165 10.44 -16.21 24.93
N THR A 166 11.46 -15.60 24.30
CA THR A 166 11.50 -14.18 23.96
C THR A 166 11.64 -14.01 22.44
N PHE A 167 10.70 -13.27 21.87
CA PHE A 167 10.71 -12.86 20.48
C PHE A 167 11.21 -11.42 20.37
N ALA A 168 11.67 -11.02 19.19
CA ALA A 168 11.87 -9.62 18.88
C ALA A 168 10.80 -9.12 17.90
N TYR A 169 10.51 -7.83 17.96
CA TYR A 169 9.66 -7.13 17.01
C TYR A 169 10.40 -5.93 16.44
N LEU A 170 10.76 -5.99 15.16
CA LEU A 170 11.39 -4.87 14.46
C LEU A 170 10.33 -3.93 13.93
N MET A 171 10.36 -2.67 14.38
CA MET A 171 9.40 -1.65 13.99
C MET A 171 10.08 -0.38 13.48
N ASN A 172 9.42 0.29 12.52
CA ASN A 172 9.85 1.60 12.03
C ASN A 172 9.19 2.71 12.86
N PRO A 173 9.94 3.49 13.66
CA PRO A 173 9.37 4.56 14.48
C PRO A 173 8.75 5.71 13.67
N ASN A 174 9.10 5.82 12.38
CA ASN A 174 8.55 6.83 11.47
C ASN A 174 7.18 6.44 10.89
N ASN A 175 6.70 5.21 11.16
CA ASN A 175 5.38 4.77 10.73
C ASN A 175 4.32 5.24 11.75
N PRO A 176 3.29 6.00 11.35
CA PRO A 176 2.23 6.47 12.26
C PRO A 176 1.46 5.35 12.97
N GLY A 177 1.47 4.13 12.45
CA GLY A 177 0.84 2.93 13.06
C GLY A 177 1.74 2.18 14.05
N ALA A 178 3.00 2.58 14.23
CA ALA A 178 4.01 1.83 14.98
C ALA A 178 3.64 1.60 16.46
N ASP A 179 3.14 2.62 17.13
CA ASP A 179 2.76 2.51 18.55
C ASP A 179 1.55 1.56 18.73
N GLY A 180 0.58 1.63 17.83
CA GLY A 180 -0.57 0.72 17.82
C GLY A 180 -0.14 -0.73 17.62
N ALA A 181 0.69 -0.99 16.61
CA ALA A 181 1.22 -2.31 16.30
C ALA A 181 2.09 -2.86 17.45
N THR A 182 2.91 -2.00 18.08
CA THR A 182 3.72 -2.35 19.26
C THR A 182 2.85 -2.78 20.45
N LYS A 183 1.76 -2.08 20.71
CA LYS A 183 0.83 -2.43 21.79
C LYS A 183 0.21 -3.80 21.54
N GLU A 184 -0.19 -4.07 20.32
CA GLU A 184 -0.87 -5.32 19.97
C GLU A 184 0.06 -6.52 19.96
N ILE A 185 1.29 -6.38 19.46
CA ILE A 185 2.27 -7.48 19.50
C ILE A 185 2.63 -7.86 20.94
N ARG A 186 2.72 -6.87 21.83
CA ARG A 186 2.95 -7.13 23.28
C ARG A 186 1.78 -7.85 23.92
N GLU A 187 0.56 -7.45 23.58
CA GLU A 187 -0.65 -8.11 24.08
C GLU A 187 -0.74 -9.55 23.57
N ALA A 188 -0.47 -9.77 22.27
CA ALA A 188 -0.43 -11.10 21.68
C ALA A 188 0.65 -11.99 22.33
N ALA A 189 1.84 -11.46 22.59
CA ALA A 189 2.91 -12.18 23.27
C ALA A 189 2.48 -12.60 24.68
N ARG A 190 1.87 -11.69 25.43
CA ARG A 190 1.35 -11.96 26.78
C ARG A 190 0.31 -13.08 26.79
N GLN A 191 -0.63 -13.09 25.82
CA GLN A 191 -1.64 -14.13 25.65
C GLN A 191 -1.03 -15.50 25.35
N LEU A 192 0.10 -15.53 24.64
CA LEU A 192 0.85 -16.74 24.35
C LEU A 192 1.81 -17.17 25.47
N GLY A 193 1.87 -16.44 26.60
CA GLY A 193 2.85 -16.67 27.66
C GLY A 193 4.29 -16.42 27.24
N ARG A 194 4.51 -15.49 26.30
CA ARG A 194 5.82 -15.12 25.73
C ARG A 194 6.15 -13.67 26.04
N SER A 195 7.42 -13.30 25.89
CA SER A 195 7.88 -11.90 25.89
C SER A 195 8.25 -11.44 24.49
N VAL A 196 8.22 -10.12 24.30
CA VAL A 196 8.64 -9.48 23.04
C VAL A 196 9.48 -8.24 23.31
N ASP A 197 10.69 -8.22 22.74
CA ASP A 197 11.59 -7.08 22.77
C ASP A 197 11.35 -6.21 21.53
N ILE A 198 11.19 -4.90 21.74
CA ILE A 198 10.90 -3.96 20.67
C ILE A 198 12.21 -3.36 20.16
N MET A 199 12.52 -3.66 18.91
CA MET A 199 13.67 -3.12 18.16
C MET A 199 13.19 -1.99 17.26
N ARG A 200 13.75 -0.78 17.42
CA ARG A 200 13.39 0.40 16.64
C ARG A 200 14.42 0.63 15.57
N ALA A 201 14.01 0.70 14.30
CA ALA A 201 14.89 1.01 13.19
C ALA A 201 14.13 1.76 12.08
N GLY A 202 14.53 3.00 11.82
CA GLY A 202 14.00 3.84 10.74
C GLY A 202 15.00 4.09 9.61
N THR A 203 16.23 3.54 9.74
CA THR A 203 17.31 3.67 8.76
C THR A 203 17.99 2.33 8.51
N ALA A 204 18.76 2.24 7.40
CA ALA A 204 19.51 1.02 7.08
C ALA A 204 20.54 0.65 8.18
N SER A 205 21.25 1.64 8.71
CA SER A 205 22.25 1.42 9.78
C SER A 205 21.61 0.99 11.09
N GLU A 206 20.43 1.50 11.43
CA GLU A 206 19.69 1.05 12.61
C GLU A 206 19.17 -0.39 12.45
N ILE A 207 18.80 -0.82 11.23
CA ILE A 207 18.47 -2.22 10.93
C ILE A 207 19.68 -3.11 11.19
N ASP A 208 20.87 -2.75 10.68
CA ASP A 208 22.10 -3.50 10.91
C ASP A 208 22.39 -3.60 12.42
N ALA A 209 22.31 -2.49 13.15
CA ALA A 209 22.54 -2.47 14.60
C ALA A 209 21.51 -3.33 15.36
N ALA A 210 20.24 -3.33 14.95
CA ALA A 210 19.20 -4.16 15.53
C ALA A 210 19.53 -5.66 15.38
N PHE A 211 19.97 -6.10 14.19
CA PHE A 211 20.35 -7.50 13.97
C PHE A 211 21.61 -7.90 14.72
N MET A 212 22.58 -7.02 14.90
CA MET A 212 23.74 -7.28 15.77
C MET A 212 23.31 -7.50 17.22
N ALA A 213 22.46 -6.63 17.76
CA ALA A 213 21.92 -6.77 19.11
C ALA A 213 21.09 -8.07 19.29
N LEU A 214 20.27 -8.45 18.30
CA LEU A 214 19.52 -9.69 18.31
C LEU A 214 20.43 -10.93 18.41
N ALA A 215 21.57 -10.91 17.67
CA ALA A 215 22.56 -11.98 17.69
C ALA A 215 23.28 -12.07 19.05
N GLU A 216 23.68 -10.93 19.63
CA GLU A 216 24.33 -10.85 20.94
C GLU A 216 23.42 -11.36 22.05
N HIS A 217 22.13 -10.98 22.03
CA HIS A 217 21.15 -11.40 23.04
C HIS A 217 20.58 -12.80 22.81
N ARG A 218 21.00 -13.49 21.75
CA ARG A 218 20.51 -14.82 21.35
C ARG A 218 18.98 -14.85 21.27
N THR A 219 18.38 -13.79 20.73
CA THR A 219 16.93 -13.70 20.54
C THR A 219 16.47 -14.83 19.64
N GLY A 220 15.46 -15.59 20.08
CA GLY A 220 15.08 -16.83 19.42
C GLY A 220 14.38 -16.69 18.07
N ALA A 221 13.69 -15.57 17.82
CA ALA A 221 13.00 -15.32 16.54
C ALA A 221 12.54 -13.86 16.40
N LEU A 222 12.30 -13.41 15.17
CA LEU A 222 12.00 -12.02 14.82
C LEU A 222 10.67 -11.91 14.07
N VAL A 223 9.81 -11.01 14.50
CA VAL A 223 8.66 -10.52 13.74
C VAL A 223 9.02 -9.17 13.14
N VAL A 224 8.94 -9.02 11.82
CA VAL A 224 9.14 -7.74 11.15
C VAL A 224 7.80 -7.07 10.95
N MET A 225 7.67 -5.81 11.40
CA MET A 225 6.48 -4.98 11.19
C MET A 225 6.14 -4.86 9.69
N ALA A 226 4.86 -4.91 9.36
CA ALA A 226 4.41 -4.53 8.01
C ALA A 226 4.58 -3.02 7.82
N ASP A 227 5.59 -2.62 7.07
CA ASP A 227 5.98 -1.22 6.85
C ASP A 227 6.54 -1.02 5.45
N GLN A 228 6.08 0.02 4.75
CA GLN A 228 6.47 0.25 3.36
C GLN A 228 7.98 0.47 3.19
N TYR A 229 8.66 1.12 4.15
CA TYR A 229 10.11 1.29 4.09
C TYR A 229 10.84 -0.06 4.17
N PHE A 230 10.40 -0.96 5.06
CA PHE A 230 10.96 -2.30 5.17
C PHE A 230 10.65 -3.14 3.92
N ASP A 231 9.39 -3.13 3.51
CA ASP A 231 8.87 -4.02 2.46
C ASP A 231 9.42 -3.67 1.07
N ASP A 232 9.53 -2.39 0.76
CA ASP A 232 9.89 -1.95 -0.58
C ASP A 232 11.37 -1.58 -0.71
N LEU A 233 11.99 -1.03 0.35
CA LEU A 233 13.33 -0.45 0.26
C LEU A 233 14.40 -1.26 1.02
N ARG A 234 14.00 -2.10 1.99
CA ARG A 234 14.93 -2.82 2.88
C ARG A 234 14.74 -4.33 2.89
N ARG A 235 13.83 -4.87 2.07
CA ARG A 235 13.52 -6.31 2.03
C ARG A 235 14.76 -7.17 1.84
N ALA A 236 15.57 -6.88 0.85
CA ALA A 236 16.81 -7.63 0.58
C ALA A 236 17.79 -7.58 1.76
N GLN A 237 17.94 -6.40 2.41
CA GLN A 237 18.79 -6.24 3.61
C GLN A 237 18.26 -7.10 4.76
N LEU A 238 16.95 -7.05 5.04
CA LEU A 238 16.33 -7.81 6.12
C LEU A 238 16.45 -9.31 5.92
N VAL A 239 16.23 -9.81 4.70
CA VAL A 239 16.40 -11.25 4.37
C VAL A 239 17.84 -11.67 4.54
N ALA A 240 18.80 -10.88 4.02
CA ALA A 240 20.22 -11.19 4.13
C ALA A 240 20.72 -11.20 5.57
N LEU A 241 20.28 -10.26 6.40
CA LEU A 241 20.65 -10.20 7.82
C LEU A 241 20.05 -11.35 8.62
N ALA A 242 18.75 -11.68 8.38
CA ALA A 242 18.13 -12.83 9.02
C ALA A 242 18.86 -14.14 8.70
N ALA A 243 19.25 -14.34 7.44
CA ALA A 243 20.03 -15.50 7.02
C ALA A 243 21.44 -15.50 7.64
N ARG A 244 22.15 -14.37 7.61
CA ARG A 244 23.51 -14.23 8.17
C ARG A 244 23.57 -14.56 9.65
N HIS A 245 22.60 -14.10 10.42
CA HIS A 245 22.54 -14.28 11.86
C HIS A 245 21.75 -15.52 12.29
N ALA A 246 21.27 -16.31 11.32
CA ALA A 246 20.45 -17.51 11.54
C ALA A 246 19.23 -17.24 12.44
N ILE A 247 18.55 -16.10 12.26
CA ILE A 247 17.38 -15.70 13.05
C ILE A 247 16.10 -16.11 12.31
N PRO A 248 15.29 -17.05 12.85
CA PRO A 248 13.97 -17.36 12.32
C PRO A 248 13.10 -16.10 12.27
N THR A 249 12.67 -15.71 11.09
CA THR A 249 12.00 -14.42 10.89
C THR A 249 10.71 -14.59 10.09
N ILE A 250 9.62 -13.93 10.58
CA ILE A 250 8.36 -13.81 9.85
C ILE A 250 8.15 -12.38 9.35
N TYR A 251 7.63 -12.28 8.13
CA TYR A 251 7.42 -11.04 7.41
C TYR A 251 5.95 -10.81 7.04
N GLY A 252 5.62 -9.59 6.59
CA GLY A 252 4.26 -9.19 6.23
C GLY A 252 3.87 -9.43 4.76
N GLN A 253 4.82 -9.73 3.88
CA GLN A 253 4.56 -9.85 2.43
C GLN A 253 5.20 -11.11 1.85
N ARG A 254 4.51 -11.72 0.87
CA ARG A 254 4.96 -12.93 0.17
C ARG A 254 6.35 -12.82 -0.45
N ASP A 255 6.68 -11.63 -0.96
CA ASP A 255 7.96 -11.40 -1.64
C ASP A 255 9.19 -11.67 -0.75
N TYR A 256 9.05 -11.53 0.57
CA TYR A 256 10.13 -11.93 1.49
C TYR A 256 10.43 -13.42 1.43
N ALA A 257 9.40 -14.26 1.45
CA ALA A 257 9.59 -15.72 1.37
C ALA A 257 10.14 -16.13 -0.01
N VAL A 258 9.69 -15.48 -1.09
CA VAL A 258 10.21 -15.68 -2.44
C VAL A 258 11.69 -15.29 -2.54
N ASP A 259 12.10 -14.20 -1.90
CA ASP A 259 13.48 -13.70 -1.89
C ASP A 259 14.38 -14.43 -0.88
N GLY A 260 13.91 -15.53 -0.25
CA GLY A 260 14.70 -16.36 0.66
C GLY A 260 14.44 -16.17 2.15
N GLY A 261 13.44 -15.36 2.53
CA GLY A 261 12.95 -15.29 3.91
C GLY A 261 12.27 -16.58 4.34
N LEU A 262 12.19 -16.85 5.65
CA LEU A 262 11.68 -18.12 6.18
C LEU A 262 10.18 -18.29 5.98
N ILE A 263 9.40 -17.31 6.39
CA ILE A 263 7.94 -17.37 6.39
C ILE A 263 7.35 -15.97 6.23
N SER A 264 6.26 -15.87 5.51
CA SER A 264 5.49 -14.63 5.40
C SER A 264 4.00 -14.89 5.64
N TYR A 265 3.34 -13.93 6.30
CA TYR A 265 1.90 -13.91 6.47
C TYR A 265 1.38 -12.48 6.33
N GLY A 266 0.53 -12.24 5.35
CA GLY A 266 -0.02 -10.90 5.10
C GLY A 266 -1.08 -10.88 4.03
N THR A 267 -1.52 -9.69 3.67
CA THR A 267 -2.55 -9.48 2.65
C THR A 267 -1.98 -9.61 1.24
N ASP A 268 -2.81 -10.12 0.32
CA ASP A 268 -2.53 -10.08 -1.11
C ASP A 268 -2.53 -8.60 -1.59
N LEU A 269 -1.33 -8.04 -1.77
CA LEU A 269 -1.16 -6.66 -2.20
C LEU A 269 -1.68 -6.40 -3.61
N ALA A 270 -1.62 -7.38 -4.51
CA ALA A 270 -2.13 -7.22 -5.86
C ALA A 270 -3.65 -7.02 -5.83
N GLU A 271 -4.36 -7.80 -5.02
CA GLU A 271 -5.80 -7.65 -4.83
C GLU A 271 -6.16 -6.30 -4.21
N THR A 272 -5.44 -5.86 -3.17
CA THR A 272 -5.73 -4.56 -2.54
C THR A 272 -5.44 -3.37 -3.45
N HIS A 273 -4.40 -3.43 -4.28
CA HIS A 273 -4.13 -2.40 -5.30
C HIS A 273 -5.17 -2.43 -6.43
N ARG A 274 -5.66 -3.61 -6.81
CA ARG A 274 -6.79 -3.74 -7.74
C ARG A 274 -8.03 -3.02 -7.19
N GLN A 275 -8.32 -3.20 -5.90
CA GLN A 275 -9.45 -2.51 -5.24
C GLN A 275 -9.27 -0.99 -5.26
N VAL A 276 -8.06 -0.48 -4.97
CA VAL A 276 -7.73 0.95 -5.07
C VAL A 276 -7.96 1.48 -6.49
N GLY A 277 -7.51 0.74 -7.52
CA GLY A 277 -7.72 1.10 -8.93
C GLY A 277 -9.20 1.15 -9.31
N SER A 278 -9.97 0.16 -8.85
CA SER A 278 -11.42 0.14 -9.06
C SER A 278 -12.13 1.34 -8.40
N TYR A 279 -11.73 1.70 -7.17
CA TYR A 279 -12.29 2.88 -6.48
C TYR A 279 -11.89 4.18 -7.17
N ALA A 280 -10.64 4.30 -7.60
CA ALA A 280 -10.18 5.43 -8.41
C ALA A 280 -11.03 5.60 -9.67
N GLY A 281 -11.26 4.52 -10.42
CA GLY A 281 -12.10 4.53 -11.61
C GLY A 281 -13.55 4.93 -11.33
N ARG A 282 -14.16 4.46 -10.23
CA ARG A 282 -15.52 4.84 -9.82
C ARG A 282 -15.62 6.33 -9.47
N ILE A 283 -14.63 6.87 -8.76
CA ILE A 283 -14.58 8.29 -8.40
C ILE A 283 -14.40 9.16 -9.64
N LEU A 284 -13.54 8.77 -10.58
CA LEU A 284 -13.37 9.46 -11.86
C LEU A 284 -14.67 9.46 -12.70
N LYS A 285 -15.58 8.50 -12.48
CA LYS A 285 -16.94 8.46 -13.04
C LYS A 285 -17.95 9.27 -12.25
N GLY A 286 -17.55 9.98 -11.20
CA GLY A 286 -18.40 10.87 -10.42
C GLY A 286 -19.00 10.26 -9.14
N VAL A 287 -18.64 9.03 -8.75
CA VAL A 287 -19.06 8.47 -7.45
C VAL A 287 -18.31 9.21 -6.35
N LYS A 288 -19.01 9.62 -5.31
CA LYS A 288 -18.39 10.35 -4.20
C LYS A 288 -17.65 9.39 -3.24
N PRO A 289 -16.53 9.81 -2.64
CA PRO A 289 -15.83 9.00 -1.63
C PRO A 289 -16.72 8.55 -0.46
N GLU A 290 -17.63 9.41 -0.01
CA GLU A 290 -18.57 9.13 1.09
C GLU A 290 -19.56 7.99 0.82
N ASP A 291 -19.82 7.68 -0.47
CA ASP A 291 -20.69 6.59 -0.93
C ASP A 291 -19.93 5.26 -1.09
N LEU A 292 -18.63 5.26 -0.90
CA LEU A 292 -17.75 4.11 -1.04
C LEU A 292 -17.24 3.64 0.34
N PRO A 293 -17.74 2.50 0.87
CA PRO A 293 -17.25 1.96 2.12
C PRO A 293 -15.73 1.72 2.06
N VAL A 294 -15.04 1.88 3.18
CA VAL A 294 -13.64 1.46 3.28
C VAL A 294 -13.58 -0.06 3.23
N LEU A 295 -12.86 -0.58 2.24
CA LEU A 295 -12.69 -2.01 2.06
C LEU A 295 -11.69 -2.57 3.07
N ARG A 296 -11.87 -3.85 3.43
CA ARG A 296 -10.92 -4.65 4.18
C ARG A 296 -10.51 -5.85 3.35
N PRO A 297 -9.23 -6.23 3.33
CA PRO A 297 -8.81 -7.49 2.74
C PRO A 297 -9.52 -8.66 3.41
N THR A 298 -9.96 -9.61 2.62
CA THR A 298 -10.52 -10.88 3.10
C THR A 298 -9.59 -12.04 2.83
N LYS A 299 -8.57 -11.83 1.98
CA LYS A 299 -7.59 -12.83 1.61
C LYS A 299 -6.24 -12.50 2.24
N PHE A 300 -5.73 -13.44 3.00
CA PHE A 300 -4.38 -13.44 3.55
C PHE A 300 -3.64 -14.64 2.98
N GLU A 301 -2.33 -14.52 2.82
CA GLU A 301 -1.49 -15.56 2.26
C GLU A 301 -0.40 -15.94 3.26
N LEU A 302 -0.24 -17.23 3.50
CA LEU A 302 0.83 -17.84 4.27
C LEU A 302 1.79 -18.55 3.33
N LEU A 303 3.03 -18.07 3.24
CA LEU A 303 4.08 -18.72 2.49
C LEU A 303 5.19 -19.21 3.41
N ILE A 304 5.70 -20.40 3.14
CA ILE A 304 6.79 -21.02 3.90
C ILE A 304 7.90 -21.42 2.93
N ASN A 305 9.14 -21.01 3.22
CA ASN A 305 10.30 -21.38 2.44
C ASN A 305 11.05 -22.54 3.14
N LEU A 306 10.94 -23.75 2.60
CA LEU A 306 11.55 -24.95 3.16
C LEU A 306 13.08 -24.96 2.99
N LYS A 307 13.64 -24.33 1.95
CA LYS A 307 15.10 -24.19 1.82
C LYS A 307 15.67 -23.41 3.00
N THR A 308 15.00 -22.31 3.34
CA THR A 308 15.41 -21.46 4.47
C THR A 308 15.17 -22.15 5.80
N ALA A 309 14.04 -22.85 5.95
CA ALA A 309 13.76 -23.65 7.15
C ALA A 309 14.86 -24.71 7.38
N LYS A 310 15.23 -25.45 6.32
CA LYS A 310 16.32 -26.44 6.36
C LYS A 310 17.66 -25.81 6.72
N ALA A 311 18.00 -24.66 6.14
CA ALA A 311 19.24 -23.95 6.43
C ALA A 311 19.31 -23.48 7.89
N LEU A 312 18.16 -23.17 8.51
CA LEU A 312 18.04 -22.80 9.93
C LEU A 312 17.93 -24.02 10.86
N GLY A 313 17.94 -25.25 10.34
CA GLY A 313 17.76 -26.48 11.13
C GLY A 313 16.35 -26.63 11.73
N LEU A 314 15.34 -25.98 11.12
CA LEU A 314 13.96 -26.01 11.60
C LEU A 314 13.17 -27.14 10.92
N ASN A 315 12.41 -27.85 11.72
CA ASN A 315 11.44 -28.84 11.24
C ASN A 315 10.05 -28.21 11.23
N ILE A 316 9.45 -28.10 10.03
CA ILE A 316 8.12 -27.54 9.85
C ILE A 316 7.10 -28.65 10.05
N SER A 317 6.16 -28.48 10.97
CA SER A 317 5.12 -29.48 11.23
C SER A 317 4.13 -29.58 10.05
N ASP A 318 3.59 -30.79 9.83
CA ASP A 318 2.59 -31.04 8.79
C ASP A 318 1.37 -30.12 8.94
N ASN A 319 0.98 -29.82 10.18
CA ASN A 319 -0.12 -28.89 10.46
C ASN A 319 0.17 -27.48 9.95
N LEU A 320 1.41 -27.00 10.04
CA LEU A 320 1.77 -25.67 9.52
C LEU A 320 1.87 -25.67 7.99
N LEU A 321 2.37 -26.75 7.40
CA LEU A 321 2.41 -26.93 5.95
C LEU A 321 1.00 -26.99 5.35
N THR A 322 0.05 -27.66 6.01
CA THR A 322 -1.36 -27.72 5.56
C THR A 322 -2.05 -26.35 5.59
N LEU A 323 -1.59 -25.44 6.45
CA LEU A 323 -2.12 -24.08 6.55
C LEU A 323 -1.50 -23.12 5.50
N ALA A 324 -0.39 -23.50 4.88
CA ALA A 324 0.29 -22.66 3.92
C ALA A 324 -0.46 -22.65 2.57
N ASP A 325 -0.63 -21.43 2.02
CA ASP A 325 -1.16 -21.23 0.68
C ASP A 325 -0.10 -21.60 -0.39
N GLU A 326 1.18 -21.44 -0.04
CA GLU A 326 2.29 -21.78 -0.92
C GLU A 326 3.51 -22.24 -0.09
N VAL A 327 4.17 -23.29 -0.58
CA VAL A 327 5.41 -23.83 -0.01
C VAL A 327 6.50 -23.74 -1.06
N ILE A 328 7.61 -23.07 -0.74
CA ILE A 328 8.77 -22.88 -1.63
C ILE A 328 9.81 -23.95 -1.29
N GLU A 329 10.12 -24.81 -2.26
CA GLU A 329 11.06 -25.93 -2.17
C GLU A 329 12.43 -25.60 -2.80
#